data_9917f86c6075d729114f150b2eb26410
#
_entry.id   9917f86c6075d729114f150b2eb26410
#
_cell.length_a   1.000
_cell.length_b   1.000
_cell.length_c   1.000
_cell.angle_alpha   90.00
_cell.angle_beta   90.00
_cell.angle_gamma   90.00
#
_symmetry.space_group_name_H-M   'P 1'
#
loop_
_entity.id
_entity.type
_entity.pdbx_description
1 polymer ?
#
loop_
_entity_poly.entity_id
_entity_poly.type
_entity_poly.pdbx_seq_one_letter_code
_entity_poly.pdbx_strand_id
1 'polypeptide(L)'
;KKAFPGIVLQQTYGLTEVGIMSSKSREDGSLWVKIGGQGFDTKIVNNRLWVKAQSAMIGYLNSPSPFDDEGWLNTHDIVELDGEFIRFLGRDSEIINVGGEKLFPAEVVNLLISLDNIKDATVRGEQNNLMGQIVVATVNLIESETARDVKRRIRSALKGKVAEYKIPHKIIIADTDQFNERFKRMRLTDMEKVPT
;
A
#
# COMPACT_ATOMS: atom_id res chain seq x y z
N LYS A 1 -2.88 3.60 -20.18
CA LYS A 1 -2.58 4.28 -21.47
C LYS A 1 -3.31 3.67 -22.66
N LYS A 2 -3.62 2.33 -22.67
CA LYS A 2 -4.39 1.73 -23.79
C LYS A 2 -5.83 2.25 -23.89
N ALA A 3 -6.50 2.51 -22.76
CA ALA A 3 -7.88 2.98 -22.73
C ALA A 3 -8.01 4.51 -23.01
N PHE A 4 -6.97 5.27 -22.70
CA PHE A 4 -6.96 6.73 -22.84
C PHE A 4 -5.63 7.18 -23.47
N PRO A 5 -5.51 7.18 -24.81
CA PRO A 5 -4.33 7.67 -25.49
C PRO A 5 -4.17 9.18 -25.25
N GLY A 6 -2.97 9.59 -24.88
CA GLY A 6 -2.66 11.00 -24.59
C GLY A 6 -2.87 11.48 -23.15
N ILE A 7 -3.42 10.64 -22.26
CA ILE A 7 -3.55 10.99 -20.83
C ILE A 7 -2.17 11.02 -20.16
N VAL A 8 -1.94 12.07 -19.37
CA VAL A 8 -0.79 12.20 -18.47
C VAL A 8 -1.21 11.71 -17.09
N LEU A 9 -0.61 10.63 -16.63
CA LEU A 9 -0.81 10.13 -15.28
C LEU A 9 0.26 10.74 -14.38
N GLN A 10 -0.17 11.50 -13.38
CA GLN A 10 0.70 12.10 -12.38
C GLN A 10 0.41 11.48 -11.01
N GLN A 11 1.46 10.99 -10.35
CA GLN A 11 1.37 10.58 -8.97
C GLN A 11 1.37 11.84 -8.08
N THR A 12 0.51 11.88 -7.09
CA THR A 12 0.48 12.94 -6.08
C THR A 12 0.68 12.31 -4.70
N TYR A 13 1.38 13.02 -3.84
CA TYR A 13 1.54 12.63 -2.44
C TYR A 13 1.08 13.77 -1.53
N GLY A 14 0.31 13.43 -0.53
CA GLY A 14 -0.19 14.39 0.44
C GLY A 14 -0.82 13.72 1.65
N LEU A 15 -0.89 14.46 2.73
CA LEU A 15 -1.44 14.04 4.00
C LEU A 15 -2.36 15.14 4.51
N THR A 16 -3.39 14.76 5.28
CA THR A 16 -4.31 15.73 5.90
C THR A 16 -3.56 16.73 6.78
N GLU A 17 -2.48 16.28 7.40
CA GLU A 17 -1.67 17.03 8.37
C GLU A 17 -0.82 18.12 7.72
N VAL A 18 -0.43 17.95 6.46
CA VAL A 18 0.53 18.85 5.79
C VAL A 18 0.06 19.36 4.43
N GLY A 19 -1.01 18.77 3.86
CA GLY A 19 -1.52 19.11 2.53
C GLY A 19 -0.86 18.27 1.42
N ILE A 20 -1.03 18.73 0.16
CA ILE A 20 -0.55 18.04 -1.04
C ILE A 20 0.77 18.66 -1.48
N MET A 21 1.81 17.83 -1.61
CA MET A 21 3.13 18.23 -2.09
C MET A 21 3.21 18.21 -3.63
N SER A 22 4.04 19.08 -4.18
CA SER A 22 4.44 18.96 -5.58
C SER A 22 5.11 17.60 -5.80
N SER A 23 4.77 16.95 -6.89
CA SER A 23 5.32 15.66 -7.25
C SER A 23 5.65 15.60 -8.74
N LYS A 24 6.74 14.90 -9.05
CA LYS A 24 7.16 14.63 -10.42
C LYS A 24 7.46 13.14 -10.53
N SER A 25 6.66 12.41 -11.32
CA SER A 25 6.92 11.00 -11.60
C SER A 25 8.17 10.86 -12.48
N ARG A 26 8.92 9.76 -12.30
CA ARG A 26 9.99 9.38 -13.22
C ARG A 26 9.37 8.99 -14.57
N GLU A 27 9.98 9.44 -15.67
CA GLU A 27 9.41 9.26 -17.02
C GLU A 27 9.63 7.85 -17.62
N ASP A 28 10.07 6.89 -16.82
CA ASP A 28 10.32 5.50 -17.20
C ASP A 28 9.10 4.57 -16.99
N GLY A 29 7.97 5.12 -16.54
CA GLY A 29 6.75 4.36 -16.26
C GLY A 29 6.79 3.60 -14.92
N SER A 30 7.81 3.80 -14.11
CA SER A 30 7.94 3.22 -12.77
C SER A 30 7.11 3.99 -11.73
N LEU A 31 7.09 3.48 -10.49
CA LEU A 31 6.45 4.13 -9.34
C LEU A 31 7.38 5.09 -8.58
N TRP A 32 8.52 5.43 -9.15
CA TRP A 32 9.44 6.39 -8.57
C TRP A 32 8.92 7.83 -8.76
N VAL A 33 8.93 8.60 -7.68
CA VAL A 33 8.41 9.97 -7.66
C VAL A 33 9.35 10.86 -6.86
N LYS A 34 9.62 12.06 -7.36
CA LYS A 34 10.23 13.15 -6.60
C LYS A 34 9.10 13.94 -5.96
N ILE A 35 9.16 14.13 -4.65
CA ILE A 35 8.19 14.92 -3.88
C ILE A 35 8.88 16.09 -3.21
N GLY A 36 8.11 17.11 -2.83
CA GLY A 36 8.57 18.31 -2.15
C GLY A 36 7.93 19.57 -2.72
N GLY A 37 8.75 20.61 -2.92
CA GLY A 37 8.32 21.89 -3.46
C GLY A 37 8.37 23.01 -2.44
N GLN A 38 7.97 24.21 -2.84
CA GLN A 38 8.03 25.38 -1.98
C GLN A 38 7.15 25.18 -0.72
N GLY A 39 7.72 25.45 0.44
CA GLY A 39 7.02 25.31 1.71
C GLY A 39 7.02 23.90 2.30
N PHE A 40 7.76 22.94 1.69
CA PHE A 40 7.90 21.59 2.18
C PHE A 40 9.37 21.19 2.28
N ASP A 41 9.74 20.64 3.42
CA ASP A 41 11.01 19.95 3.64
C ASP A 41 10.74 18.46 3.84
N THR A 42 11.63 17.62 3.33
CA THR A 42 11.54 16.17 3.48
C THR A 42 12.85 15.57 3.96
N LYS A 43 12.80 14.59 4.84
CA LYS A 43 13.94 13.76 5.24
C LYS A 43 13.54 12.31 5.36
N ILE A 44 14.51 11.40 5.21
CA ILE A 44 14.30 9.97 5.40
C ILE A 44 15.12 9.52 6.60
N VAL A 45 14.43 8.96 7.60
CA VAL A 45 15.04 8.42 8.83
C VAL A 45 14.60 6.97 8.99
N ASN A 46 15.55 6.05 9.00
CA ASN A 46 15.28 4.59 9.09
C ASN A 46 14.24 4.13 8.04
N ASN A 47 14.42 4.54 6.80
CA ASN A 47 13.54 4.29 5.65
C ASN A 47 12.11 4.86 5.80
N ARG A 48 11.83 5.68 6.81
CA ARG A 48 10.56 6.39 6.98
C ARG A 48 10.67 7.79 6.44
N LEU A 49 9.65 8.20 5.68
CA LEU A 49 9.52 9.57 5.21
C LEU A 49 9.09 10.47 6.37
N TRP A 50 9.79 11.58 6.53
CA TRP A 50 9.42 12.67 7.42
C TRP A 50 9.19 13.92 6.60
N VAL A 51 8.17 14.67 6.98
CA VAL A 51 7.78 15.90 6.27
C VAL A 51 7.65 17.04 7.27
N LYS A 52 8.12 18.21 6.87
CA LYS A 52 7.85 19.48 7.55
C LYS A 52 7.24 20.44 6.55
N ALA A 53 6.13 21.09 6.87
CA ALA A 53 5.43 21.97 5.94
C ALA A 53 5.02 23.29 6.60
N GLN A 54 5.10 24.36 5.83
CA GLN A 54 4.57 25.66 6.26
C GLN A 54 3.04 25.66 6.38
N SER A 55 2.37 24.79 5.60
CA SER A 55 0.92 24.57 5.60
C SER A 55 0.46 23.52 6.59
N ALA A 56 1.34 23.08 7.51
CA ALA A 56 0.99 22.06 8.49
C ALA A 56 -0.20 22.50 9.36
N MET A 57 -1.09 21.56 9.65
CA MET A 57 -2.18 21.80 10.61
C MET A 57 -1.62 22.14 11.99
N ILE A 58 -2.38 22.83 12.82
CA ILE A 58 -1.99 23.17 14.19
C ILE A 58 -1.94 21.90 15.08
N GLY A 59 -2.83 20.93 14.81
CA GLY A 59 -2.92 19.68 15.56
C GLY A 59 -4.31 19.07 15.48
N TYR A 60 -4.49 17.94 16.14
CA TYR A 60 -5.80 17.29 16.30
C TYR A 60 -6.56 17.87 17.50
N LEU A 61 -7.88 17.91 17.41
CA LEU A 61 -8.73 18.39 18.51
C LEU A 61 -8.67 17.50 19.76
N ASN A 62 -8.59 16.18 19.57
CA ASN A 62 -8.74 15.19 20.62
C ASN A 62 -7.56 14.20 20.70
N SER A 63 -6.39 14.59 20.20
CA SER A 63 -5.17 13.77 20.22
C SER A 63 -3.95 14.66 20.35
N PRO A 64 -2.84 14.13 20.89
CA PRO A 64 -1.57 14.85 20.91
C PRO A 64 -1.14 15.29 19.50
N SER A 65 -0.31 16.34 19.44
CA SER A 65 0.29 16.78 18.18
C SER A 65 1.05 15.62 17.52
N PRO A 66 0.88 15.41 16.20
CA PRO A 66 1.65 14.42 15.47
C PRO A 66 3.05 14.91 15.07
N PHE A 67 3.34 16.19 15.32
CA PHE A 67 4.63 16.83 15.02
C PHE A 67 5.57 16.76 16.21
N ASP A 68 6.85 16.57 15.93
CA ASP A 68 7.90 16.72 16.94
C ASP A 68 8.16 18.22 17.30
N ASP A 69 9.07 18.45 18.26
CA ASP A 69 9.39 19.81 18.74
C ASP A 69 9.99 20.72 17.65
N GLU A 70 10.52 20.13 16.57
CA GLU A 70 11.06 20.85 15.43
C GLU A 70 10.01 21.05 14.33
N GLY A 71 8.79 20.53 14.47
CA GLY A 71 7.71 20.60 13.50
C GLY A 71 7.77 19.55 12.39
N TRP A 72 8.50 18.45 12.58
CA TRP A 72 8.52 17.33 11.65
C TRP A 72 7.40 16.33 11.96
N LEU A 73 6.74 15.88 10.92
CA LEU A 73 5.76 14.78 10.93
C LEU A 73 6.44 13.48 10.50
N ASN A 74 6.43 12.45 11.33
CA ASN A 74 6.68 11.09 10.88
C ASN A 74 5.44 10.58 10.13
N THR A 75 5.55 10.38 8.83
CA THR A 75 4.40 9.93 8.02
C THR A 75 4.08 8.46 8.22
N HIS A 76 4.99 7.69 8.83
CA HIS A 76 4.95 6.23 8.92
C HIS A 76 4.98 5.51 7.56
N ASP A 77 5.18 6.22 6.47
CA ASP A 77 5.36 5.63 5.16
C ASP A 77 6.82 5.19 4.98
N ILE A 78 7.00 3.92 4.64
CA ILE A 78 8.30 3.34 4.32
C ILE A 78 8.60 3.61 2.86
N VAL A 79 9.81 4.09 2.60
CA VAL A 79 10.27 4.47 1.27
C VAL A 79 11.63 3.88 0.95
N GLU A 80 11.88 3.68 -0.33
CA GLU A 80 13.21 3.52 -0.91
C GLU A 80 13.65 4.82 -1.57
N LEU A 81 14.96 5.05 -1.62
CA LEU A 81 15.57 6.23 -2.21
C LEU A 81 16.43 5.81 -3.40
N ASP A 82 16.29 6.53 -4.52
CA ASP A 82 17.17 6.45 -5.67
C ASP A 82 17.43 7.86 -6.23
N GLY A 83 18.55 8.44 -5.81
CA GLY A 83 18.88 9.85 -6.07
C GLY A 83 17.85 10.77 -5.43
N GLU A 84 17.17 11.58 -6.24
CA GLU A 84 16.10 12.50 -5.78
C GLU A 84 14.71 11.86 -5.79
N PHE A 85 14.60 10.61 -6.25
CA PHE A 85 13.33 9.91 -6.36
C PHE A 85 13.14 8.98 -5.18
N ILE A 86 11.89 8.86 -4.72
CA ILE A 86 11.47 7.90 -3.71
C ILE A 86 10.43 6.95 -4.31
N ARG A 87 10.38 5.76 -3.77
CA ARG A 87 9.32 4.78 -4.03
C ARG A 87 8.66 4.39 -2.72
N PHE A 88 7.35 4.55 -2.66
CA PHE A 88 6.58 4.14 -1.49
C PHE A 88 6.41 2.62 -1.49
N LEU A 89 6.77 1.98 -0.38
CA LEU A 89 6.61 0.54 -0.16
C LEU A 89 5.33 0.21 0.60
N GLY A 90 4.87 1.10 1.48
CA GLY A 90 3.71 0.95 2.33
C GLY A 90 3.92 1.59 3.68
N ARG A 91 3.00 1.36 4.61
CA ARG A 91 3.12 1.86 6.00
C ARG A 91 3.81 0.85 6.90
N ASP A 92 4.54 1.33 7.89
CA ASP A 92 5.21 0.46 8.86
C ASP A 92 4.22 -0.38 9.69
N SER A 93 3.03 0.15 9.96
CA SER A 93 1.94 -0.57 10.65
C SER A 93 1.30 -1.68 9.82
N GLU A 94 1.53 -1.70 8.52
CA GLU A 94 0.96 -2.68 7.59
C GLU A 94 1.93 -3.82 7.26
N ILE A 95 3.18 -3.75 7.73
CA ILE A 95 4.19 -4.78 7.48
C ILE A 95 3.73 -6.11 8.05
N ILE A 96 3.76 -7.15 7.20
CA ILE A 96 3.50 -8.54 7.58
C ILE A 96 4.85 -9.21 7.86
N ASN A 97 4.98 -9.80 9.06
CA ASN A 97 6.19 -10.53 9.45
C ASN A 97 5.97 -12.05 9.29
N VAL A 98 6.51 -12.62 8.23
CA VAL A 98 6.37 -14.05 7.90
C VAL A 98 7.69 -14.75 8.17
N GLY A 99 7.77 -15.50 9.25
CA GLY A 99 8.99 -16.25 9.58
C GLY A 99 10.24 -15.39 9.77
N GLY A 100 10.09 -14.13 10.22
CA GLY A 100 11.19 -13.16 10.36
C GLY A 100 11.40 -12.26 9.13
N GLU A 101 10.80 -12.60 8.00
CA GLU A 101 10.86 -11.79 6.78
C GLU A 101 9.78 -10.70 6.79
N LYS A 102 10.15 -9.50 6.35
CA LYS A 102 9.23 -8.36 6.24
C LYS A 102 8.62 -8.30 4.85
N LEU A 103 7.30 -8.26 4.80
CA LEU A 103 6.52 -8.15 3.58
C LEU A 103 5.63 -6.92 3.60
N PHE A 104 5.67 -6.14 2.53
CA PHE A 104 4.73 -5.05 2.30
C PHE A 104 3.51 -5.56 1.53
N PRO A 105 2.28 -5.43 2.07
CA PRO A 105 1.06 -5.91 1.40
C PRO A 105 0.90 -5.42 -0.02
N ALA A 106 1.24 -4.16 -0.28
CA ALA A 106 1.15 -3.54 -1.61
C ALA A 106 1.94 -4.30 -2.69
N GLU A 107 3.08 -4.89 -2.34
CA GLU A 107 3.88 -5.69 -3.27
C GLU A 107 3.11 -6.91 -3.77
N VAL A 108 2.48 -7.65 -2.86
CA VAL A 108 1.70 -8.84 -3.20
C VAL A 108 0.40 -8.46 -3.91
N VAL A 109 -0.24 -7.36 -3.50
CA VAL A 109 -1.43 -6.82 -4.17
C VAL A 109 -1.13 -6.54 -5.64
N ASN A 110 -0.03 -5.84 -5.95
CA ASN A 110 0.35 -5.52 -7.32
C ASN A 110 0.61 -6.78 -8.17
N LEU A 111 1.22 -7.79 -7.57
CA LEU A 111 1.41 -9.09 -8.22
C LEU A 111 0.08 -9.77 -8.52
N LEU A 112 -0.84 -9.79 -7.56
CA LEU A 112 -2.15 -10.41 -7.73
C LEU A 112 -2.99 -9.72 -8.81
N ILE A 113 -3.06 -8.38 -8.80
CA ILE A 113 -3.82 -7.59 -9.79
C ILE A 113 -3.24 -7.75 -11.21
N SER A 114 -1.95 -8.08 -11.34
CA SER A 114 -1.35 -8.35 -12.65
C SER A 114 -1.72 -9.70 -13.26
N LEU A 115 -2.37 -10.59 -12.49
CA LEU A 115 -2.82 -11.90 -12.94
C LEU A 115 -4.17 -11.81 -13.63
N ASP A 116 -4.36 -12.67 -14.65
CA ASP A 116 -5.65 -12.80 -15.34
C ASP A 116 -6.78 -13.12 -14.36
N ASN A 117 -7.99 -12.67 -14.67
CA ASN A 117 -9.20 -12.88 -13.88
C ASN A 117 -9.17 -12.35 -12.43
N ILE A 118 -8.25 -11.44 -12.10
CA ILE A 118 -8.28 -10.71 -10.82
C ILE A 118 -8.71 -9.26 -11.10
N LYS A 119 -9.88 -8.88 -10.61
CA LYS A 119 -10.41 -7.51 -10.68
C LYS A 119 -9.76 -6.61 -9.65
N ASP A 120 -9.64 -7.11 -8.42
CA ASP A 120 -9.02 -6.41 -7.28
C ASP A 120 -8.49 -7.40 -6.25
N ALA A 121 -7.59 -6.94 -5.38
CA ALA A 121 -7.03 -7.74 -4.31
C ALA A 121 -6.68 -6.90 -3.09
N THR A 122 -6.84 -7.48 -1.90
CA THR A 122 -6.27 -6.97 -0.65
C THR A 122 -5.42 -8.05 0.01
N VAL A 123 -4.40 -7.63 0.76
CA VAL A 123 -3.47 -8.54 1.43
C VAL A 123 -3.29 -8.10 2.87
N ARG A 124 -3.30 -9.06 3.79
CA ARG A 124 -3.11 -8.85 5.23
C ARG A 124 -2.31 -9.97 5.87
N GLY A 125 -1.73 -9.68 7.02
CA GLY A 125 -1.20 -10.71 7.91
C GLY A 125 -2.31 -11.33 8.76
N GLU A 126 -2.22 -12.63 9.00
CA GLU A 126 -3.03 -13.36 9.97
C GLU A 126 -2.09 -14.09 10.93
N GLN A 127 -2.35 -14.03 12.24
CA GLN A 127 -1.50 -14.64 13.24
C GLN A 127 -1.39 -16.15 13.02
N ASN A 128 -0.17 -16.66 13.15
CA ASN A 128 0.16 -18.06 12.99
C ASN A 128 1.22 -18.48 14.02
N ASN A 129 0.97 -19.57 14.74
CA ASN A 129 1.83 -20.00 15.85
C ASN A 129 3.25 -20.42 15.43
N LEU A 130 3.46 -20.80 14.17
CA LEU A 130 4.76 -21.27 13.68
C LEU A 130 5.54 -20.15 12.96
N MET A 131 4.83 -19.33 12.18
CA MET A 131 5.45 -18.34 11.30
C MET A 131 5.32 -16.91 11.83
N GLY A 132 4.75 -16.70 13.03
CA GLY A 132 4.36 -15.39 13.52
C GLY A 132 3.13 -14.86 12.77
N GLN A 133 3.26 -14.63 11.48
CA GLN A 133 2.14 -14.29 10.60
C GLN A 133 2.21 -15.09 9.30
N ILE A 134 1.05 -15.28 8.67
CA ILE A 134 0.91 -15.79 7.31
C ILE A 134 0.23 -14.76 6.42
N VAL A 135 0.50 -14.81 5.14
CA VAL A 135 -0.10 -13.93 4.14
C VAL A 135 -1.49 -14.44 3.77
N VAL A 136 -2.49 -13.61 3.94
CA VAL A 136 -3.88 -13.85 3.51
C VAL A 136 -4.23 -12.84 2.43
N ALA A 137 -4.66 -13.34 1.27
CA ALA A 137 -5.15 -12.53 0.18
C ALA A 137 -6.66 -12.67 0.05
N THR A 138 -7.37 -11.54 -0.08
CA THR A 138 -8.77 -11.51 -0.49
C THR A 138 -8.81 -10.96 -1.92
N VAL A 139 -9.46 -11.68 -2.83
CA VAL A 139 -9.50 -11.34 -4.25
C VAL A 139 -10.93 -11.21 -4.75
N ASN A 140 -11.19 -10.23 -5.60
CA ASN A 140 -12.38 -10.14 -6.42
C ASN A 140 -12.05 -10.64 -7.82
N LEU A 141 -12.92 -11.45 -8.39
CA LEU A 141 -12.74 -12.02 -9.72
C LEU A 141 -13.53 -11.24 -10.77
N ILE A 142 -13.05 -11.25 -12.02
CA ILE A 142 -13.78 -10.73 -13.18
C ILE A 142 -14.86 -11.75 -13.58
N GLU A 143 -14.49 -13.02 -13.64
CA GLU A 143 -15.38 -14.15 -13.95
C GLU A 143 -15.35 -15.16 -12.81
N SER A 144 -16.49 -15.82 -12.57
CA SER A 144 -16.63 -16.80 -11.48
C SER A 144 -15.70 -17.99 -11.69
N GLU A 145 -14.95 -18.35 -10.65
CA GLU A 145 -13.99 -19.45 -10.63
C GLU A 145 -14.05 -20.15 -9.27
N THR A 146 -13.81 -21.47 -9.21
CA THR A 146 -13.81 -22.16 -7.92
C THR A 146 -12.64 -21.72 -7.03
N ALA A 147 -12.84 -21.68 -5.71
CA ALA A 147 -11.79 -21.31 -4.76
C ALA A 147 -10.53 -22.19 -4.90
N ARG A 148 -10.70 -23.48 -5.27
CA ARG A 148 -9.60 -24.41 -5.52
C ARG A 148 -8.78 -24.00 -6.74
N ASP A 149 -9.44 -23.62 -7.83
CA ASP A 149 -8.79 -23.25 -9.10
C ASP A 149 -8.09 -21.91 -8.97
N VAL A 150 -8.72 -20.90 -8.36
CA VAL A 150 -8.11 -19.61 -8.02
C VAL A 150 -6.82 -19.83 -7.22
N LYS A 151 -6.89 -20.61 -6.14
CA LYS A 151 -5.73 -20.89 -5.28
C LYS A 151 -4.60 -21.57 -6.06
N ARG A 152 -4.92 -22.56 -6.90
CA ARG A 152 -3.94 -23.26 -7.74
C ARG A 152 -3.31 -22.31 -8.75
N ARG A 153 -4.11 -21.51 -9.44
CA ARG A 153 -3.67 -20.56 -10.47
C ARG A 153 -2.75 -19.49 -9.87
N ILE A 154 -3.15 -18.84 -8.79
CA ILE A 154 -2.34 -17.81 -8.12
C ILE A 154 -1.00 -18.40 -7.65
N ARG A 155 -1.02 -19.57 -6.98
CA ARG A 155 0.22 -20.22 -6.52
C ARG A 155 1.15 -20.60 -7.67
N SER A 156 0.62 -21.17 -8.74
CA SER A 156 1.41 -21.52 -9.94
C SER A 156 1.99 -20.28 -10.61
N ALA A 157 1.25 -19.19 -10.69
CA ALA A 157 1.69 -17.96 -11.32
C ALA A 157 2.82 -17.26 -10.54
N LEU A 158 2.81 -17.37 -9.20
CA LEU A 158 3.79 -16.71 -8.32
C LEU A 158 5.01 -17.59 -8.01
N LYS A 159 4.88 -18.92 -8.07
CA LYS A 159 5.95 -19.85 -7.76
C LYS A 159 7.16 -19.63 -8.67
N GLY A 160 8.34 -19.48 -8.07
CA GLY A 160 9.59 -19.20 -8.78
C GLY A 160 9.78 -17.77 -9.30
N LYS A 161 8.73 -16.92 -9.19
CA LYS A 161 8.82 -15.49 -9.56
C LYS A 161 9.05 -14.58 -8.36
N VAL A 162 8.60 -15.03 -7.18
CA VAL A 162 8.76 -14.29 -5.91
C VAL A 162 9.25 -15.24 -4.84
N ALA A 163 9.80 -14.69 -3.75
CA ALA A 163 10.17 -15.47 -2.58
C ALA A 163 8.94 -16.17 -1.98
N GLU A 164 9.12 -17.37 -1.46
CA GLU A 164 8.01 -18.26 -1.05
C GLU A 164 7.15 -17.66 0.07
N TYR A 165 7.77 -16.91 0.99
CA TYR A 165 7.06 -16.22 2.07
C TYR A 165 6.08 -15.13 1.58
N LYS A 166 6.22 -14.65 0.33
CA LYS A 166 5.32 -13.67 -0.30
C LYS A 166 4.09 -14.31 -0.94
N ILE A 167 4.09 -15.63 -1.13
CA ILE A 167 2.97 -16.35 -1.74
C ILE A 167 1.85 -16.50 -0.70
N PRO A 168 0.60 -16.06 -0.99
CA PRO A 168 -0.50 -16.16 -0.04
C PRO A 168 -0.75 -17.61 0.41
N HIS A 169 -0.75 -17.82 1.72
CA HIS A 169 -1.10 -19.12 2.34
C HIS A 169 -2.60 -19.37 2.25
N LYS A 170 -3.39 -18.31 2.44
CA LYS A 170 -4.85 -18.34 2.39
C LYS A 170 -5.34 -17.38 1.33
N ILE A 171 -6.29 -17.82 0.52
CA ILE A 171 -6.93 -17.01 -0.50
C ILE A 171 -8.42 -17.07 -0.27
N ILE A 172 -9.06 -15.92 -0.18
CA ILE A 172 -10.49 -15.73 0.03
C ILE A 172 -11.03 -15.04 -1.23
N ILE A 173 -12.12 -15.55 -1.77
CA ILE A 173 -12.84 -14.87 -2.86
C ILE A 173 -13.91 -14.02 -2.21
N ALA A 174 -13.95 -12.74 -2.56
CA ALA A 174 -14.96 -11.81 -2.10
C ALA A 174 -15.89 -11.42 -3.26
N ASP A 175 -17.19 -11.41 -2.98
CA ASP A 175 -18.23 -11.02 -3.94
C ASP A 175 -18.54 -9.52 -3.86
N THR A 176 -18.07 -8.83 -2.80
CA THR A 176 -18.28 -7.40 -2.58
C THR A 176 -17.05 -6.59 -2.94
N ASP A 177 -17.25 -5.37 -3.42
CA ASP A 177 -16.16 -4.45 -3.70
C ASP A 177 -15.37 -4.14 -2.42
N GLN A 178 -14.03 -4.10 -2.53
CA GLN A 178 -13.12 -3.88 -1.39
C GLN A 178 -12.82 -2.39 -1.17
N PHE A 179 -13.66 -1.51 -1.71
CA PHE A 179 -13.57 -0.07 -1.54
C PHE A 179 -14.77 0.44 -0.74
N ASN A 180 -14.51 1.41 0.13
CA ASN A 180 -15.59 2.14 0.80
C ASN A 180 -16.20 3.20 -0.13
N GLU A 181 -17.29 3.86 0.32
CA GLU A 181 -17.99 4.94 -0.41
C GLU A 181 -17.07 6.10 -0.84
N ARG A 182 -15.89 6.25 -0.22
CA ARG A 182 -14.88 7.25 -0.57
C ARG A 182 -13.81 6.72 -1.52
N PHE A 183 -14.03 5.58 -2.16
CA PHE A 183 -13.08 4.89 -3.05
C PHE A 183 -11.71 4.57 -2.40
N LYS A 184 -11.67 4.47 -1.06
CA LYS A 184 -10.50 3.99 -0.33
C LYS A 184 -10.65 2.50 -0.08
N ARG A 185 -9.57 1.75 -0.26
CA ARG A 185 -9.53 0.33 0.11
C ARG A 185 -9.93 0.15 1.57
N MET A 186 -10.87 -0.72 1.83
CA MET A 186 -11.30 -1.04 3.18
C MET A 186 -10.16 -1.74 3.92
N ARG A 187 -9.82 -1.22 5.10
CA ARG A 187 -8.90 -1.88 6.04
C ARG A 187 -9.72 -2.85 6.91
N LEU A 188 -9.06 -3.84 7.48
CA LEU A 188 -9.72 -4.82 8.37
C LEU A 188 -10.53 -4.18 9.50
N THR A 189 -10.02 -3.09 10.07
CA THR A 189 -10.73 -2.31 11.10
C THR A 189 -12.04 -1.71 10.61
N ASP A 190 -12.23 -1.58 9.32
CA ASP A 190 -13.44 -1.03 8.70
C ASP A 190 -14.43 -2.16 8.30
N MET A 191 -13.92 -3.37 8.05
CA MET A 191 -14.74 -4.53 7.65
C MET A 191 -15.48 -5.18 8.85
N GLU A 192 -14.94 -5.06 10.07
CA GLU A 192 -15.58 -5.56 11.30
C GLU A 192 -16.71 -4.65 11.82
N LYS A 193 -16.87 -3.45 11.24
CA LYS A 193 -17.86 -2.45 11.65
C LYS A 193 -19.10 -2.39 10.77
N VAL A 194 -19.25 -3.28 9.76
CA VAL A 194 -20.48 -3.36 8.97
C VAL A 194 -21.49 -4.17 9.77
N PRO A 195 -22.59 -3.56 10.29
CA PRO A 195 -23.66 -4.31 10.96
C PRO A 195 -24.32 -5.23 9.93
N THR A 196 -24.54 -6.47 10.32
CA THR A 196 -25.39 -7.45 9.62
C THR A 196 -26.84 -6.98 9.56
#